data_91bda7bc09bab6d6f68b858cd0467475
#
_entry.id   91bda7bc09bab6d6f68b858cd0467475
#
_cell.length_a   1.000
_cell.length_b   1.000
_cell.length_c   1.000
_cell.angle_alpha   90.00
_cell.angle_beta   90.00
_cell.angle_gamma   90.00
#
_symmetry.space_group_name_H-M   'P 1'
#
loop_
_entity.id
_entity.type
_entity.pdbx_description
1 polymer ?
#
loop_
_entity_poly.entity_id
_entity_poly.type
_entity_poly.pdbx_seq_one_letter_code
_entity_poly.pdbx_strand_id
1 'polypeptide(L)'
;AENIPADYTVIETPIRSVICMTSLQLSNFIKLEELDAVVGITSTRHLFNKKINDRLKEGSIHKIGIEGNFDNEVIMSVNPDLILISPFKRGGYAALNEVGIPLMPHLGYKEMTPLGQAEWIKFVGLLLGKEDKANEQFAAIKKRYNELKELTGRVTKRPVVFSGELRGGNWYAVGGRSFLAQLFKDAG
;
A
#
# COMPACT_ATOMS: atom_id res chain seq x y z
N ALA A 1 -26.66 -5.66 19.50
CA ALA A 1 -25.33 -5.04 19.39
C ALA A 1 -24.35 -6.03 19.99
N GLU A 2 -23.42 -6.55 19.21
CA GLU A 2 -22.33 -7.38 19.69
C GLU A 2 -21.52 -6.57 20.70
N ASN A 3 -21.09 -7.25 21.76
CA ASN A 3 -20.30 -6.61 22.81
C ASN A 3 -18.86 -6.48 22.30
N ILE A 4 -18.56 -5.38 21.59
CA ILE A 4 -17.22 -5.13 21.03
C ILE A 4 -16.31 -4.76 22.19
N PRO A 5 -15.15 -5.44 22.39
CA PRO A 5 -14.21 -5.10 23.45
C PRO A 5 -13.72 -3.64 23.31
N ALA A 6 -13.47 -2.99 24.45
CA ALA A 6 -13.15 -1.55 24.49
C ALA A 6 -11.81 -1.18 23.84
N ASP A 7 -10.94 -2.17 23.61
CA ASP A 7 -9.63 -2.02 22.94
C ASP A 7 -9.71 -2.18 21.42
N TYR A 8 -10.91 -2.40 20.86
CA TYR A 8 -11.12 -2.50 19.42
C TYR A 8 -11.62 -1.19 18.84
N THR A 9 -11.08 -0.82 17.69
CA THR A 9 -11.58 0.29 16.89
C THR A 9 -12.53 -0.25 15.82
N VAL A 10 -13.77 0.21 15.84
CA VAL A 10 -14.78 -0.14 14.82
C VAL A 10 -14.59 0.76 13.62
N ILE A 11 -14.57 0.18 12.44
CA ILE A 11 -14.54 0.89 11.18
C ILE A 11 -15.80 0.53 10.40
N GLU A 12 -16.61 1.53 10.14
CA GLU A 12 -17.80 1.37 9.32
C GLU A 12 -17.41 1.31 7.84
N THR A 13 -17.91 0.31 7.13
CA THR A 13 -17.70 0.14 5.69
C THR A 13 -19.03 0.25 4.93
N PRO A 14 -19.03 0.75 3.68
CA PRO A 14 -17.87 1.23 2.92
C PRO A 14 -17.37 2.60 3.39
N ILE A 15 -16.05 2.77 3.46
CA ILE A 15 -15.43 4.08 3.68
C ILE A 15 -15.56 4.95 2.43
N ARG A 16 -15.62 6.27 2.62
CA ARG A 16 -15.73 7.25 1.53
C ARG A 16 -14.47 8.08 1.36
N SER A 17 -13.67 8.18 2.41
CA SER A 17 -12.47 9.02 2.43
C SER A 17 -11.34 8.34 3.21
N VAL A 18 -10.14 8.37 2.63
CA VAL A 18 -8.97 7.71 3.20
C VAL A 18 -7.70 8.51 2.93
N ILE A 19 -6.80 8.48 3.92
CA ILE A 19 -5.42 8.94 3.74
C ILE A 19 -4.51 7.73 3.52
N CYS A 20 -3.69 7.79 2.47
CA CYS A 20 -2.67 6.79 2.15
C CYS A 20 -1.27 7.32 2.46
N MET A 21 -0.51 6.60 3.29
CA MET A 21 0.85 7.03 3.67
C MET A 21 1.95 6.50 2.75
N THR A 22 1.64 5.54 1.89
CA THR A 22 2.64 4.95 0.99
C THR A 22 2.09 4.74 -0.42
N SER A 23 2.99 4.70 -1.41
CA SER A 23 2.65 4.37 -2.79
C SER A 23 2.09 2.93 -2.94
N LEU A 24 2.50 2.02 -2.05
CA LEU A 24 1.97 0.65 -2.04
C LEU A 24 0.48 0.63 -1.70
N GLN A 25 0.06 1.39 -0.67
CA GLN A 25 -1.35 1.54 -0.32
C GLN A 25 -2.12 2.17 -1.48
N LEU A 26 -1.61 3.28 -1.99
CA LEU A 26 -2.21 4.06 -3.07
C LEU A 26 -2.41 3.25 -4.36
N SER A 27 -1.50 2.32 -4.66
CA SER A 27 -1.57 1.47 -5.85
C SER A 27 -2.85 0.62 -5.91
N ASN A 28 -3.39 0.20 -4.76
CA ASN A 28 -4.63 -0.57 -4.70
C ASN A 28 -5.84 0.28 -5.11
N PHE A 29 -5.91 1.54 -4.67
CA PHE A 29 -6.97 2.48 -5.06
C PHE A 29 -6.89 2.82 -6.55
N ILE A 30 -5.69 2.98 -7.11
CA ILE A 30 -5.49 3.16 -8.55
C ILE A 30 -6.03 1.95 -9.32
N LYS A 31 -5.69 0.75 -8.86
CA LYS A 31 -6.05 -0.50 -9.53
C LYS A 31 -7.55 -0.77 -9.48
N LEU A 32 -8.18 -0.40 -8.37
CA LEU A 32 -9.64 -0.47 -8.21
C LEU A 32 -10.39 0.69 -8.87
N GLU A 33 -9.68 1.69 -9.43
CA GLU A 33 -10.26 2.92 -10.01
C GLU A 33 -11.08 3.73 -8.99
N GLU A 34 -10.69 3.67 -7.72
CA GLU A 34 -11.37 4.30 -6.58
C GLU A 34 -10.50 5.43 -5.97
N LEU A 35 -9.80 6.19 -6.83
CA LEU A 35 -8.99 7.34 -6.38
C LEU A 35 -9.82 8.46 -5.77
N ASP A 36 -11.13 8.50 -6.01
CA ASP A 36 -12.03 9.48 -5.42
C ASP A 36 -12.11 9.34 -3.89
N ALA A 37 -11.89 8.14 -3.37
CA ALA A 37 -11.83 7.91 -1.93
C ALA A 37 -10.53 8.43 -1.30
N VAL A 38 -9.46 8.69 -2.07
CA VAL A 38 -8.18 9.16 -1.53
C VAL A 38 -8.20 10.67 -1.39
N VAL A 39 -8.24 11.17 -0.15
CA VAL A 39 -8.27 12.61 0.16
C VAL A 39 -6.92 13.15 0.63
N GLY A 40 -5.98 12.29 1.02
CA GLY A 40 -4.66 12.72 1.48
C GLY A 40 -3.56 11.69 1.23
N ILE A 41 -2.36 12.19 1.00
CA ILE A 41 -1.15 11.39 0.84
C ILE A 41 0.05 12.07 1.51
N THR A 42 1.05 11.28 1.89
CA THR A 42 2.34 11.78 2.38
C THR A 42 3.21 12.32 1.25
N SER A 43 4.52 12.19 1.36
CA SER A 43 5.50 12.67 0.39
C SER A 43 5.18 12.29 -1.06
N THR A 44 5.33 13.27 -1.96
CA THR A 44 5.13 13.13 -3.41
C THR A 44 6.45 13.09 -4.19
N ARG A 45 7.61 12.99 -3.50
CA ARG A 45 8.94 13.13 -4.12
C ARG A 45 9.19 12.15 -5.28
N HIS A 46 8.61 10.95 -5.23
CA HIS A 46 8.76 9.91 -6.25
C HIS A 46 7.41 9.47 -6.82
N LEU A 47 6.45 10.37 -6.82
CA LEU A 47 5.11 10.11 -7.33
C LEU A 47 5.01 10.58 -8.79
N PHE A 48 5.06 9.63 -9.73
CA PHE A 48 5.03 9.91 -11.17
C PHE A 48 3.66 9.66 -11.81
N ASN A 49 2.67 9.21 -11.04
CA ASN A 49 1.33 8.97 -11.57
C ASN A 49 0.63 10.28 -11.91
N LYS A 50 0.28 10.46 -13.20
CA LYS A 50 -0.32 11.70 -13.73
C LYS A 50 -1.65 12.01 -13.04
N LYS A 51 -2.55 11.03 -12.90
CA LYS A 51 -3.88 11.23 -12.31
C LYS A 51 -3.80 11.78 -10.88
N ILE A 52 -2.86 11.27 -10.07
CA ILE A 52 -2.68 11.74 -8.70
C ILE A 52 -2.06 13.14 -8.68
N ASN A 53 -1.09 13.40 -9.56
CA ASN A 53 -0.49 14.72 -9.66
C ASN A 53 -1.48 15.80 -10.12
N ASP A 54 -2.40 15.46 -11.02
CA ASP A 54 -3.46 16.35 -11.44
C ASP A 54 -4.42 16.64 -10.27
N ARG A 55 -4.85 15.63 -9.52
CA ARG A 55 -5.69 15.78 -8.31
C ARG A 55 -5.04 16.58 -7.18
N LEU A 56 -3.73 16.46 -7.02
CA LEU A 56 -2.97 17.31 -6.09
C LEU A 56 -3.00 18.79 -6.50
N LYS A 57 -2.92 19.08 -7.80
CA LYS A 57 -3.00 20.45 -8.31
C LYS A 57 -4.39 21.02 -8.20
N GLU A 58 -5.41 20.20 -8.41
CA GLU A 58 -6.82 20.53 -8.29
C GLU A 58 -7.28 20.67 -6.83
N GLY A 59 -6.47 20.21 -5.86
CA GLY A 59 -6.80 20.25 -4.44
C GLY A 59 -7.80 19.17 -4.00
N SER A 60 -8.07 18.17 -4.83
CA SER A 60 -8.91 17.01 -4.44
C SER A 60 -8.15 15.94 -3.65
N ILE A 61 -6.80 15.95 -3.70
CA ILE A 61 -5.92 15.21 -2.81
C ILE A 61 -4.98 16.20 -2.12
N HIS A 62 -4.82 16.06 -0.81
CA HIS A 62 -3.98 16.95 0.00
C HIS A 62 -2.67 16.29 0.41
N LYS A 63 -1.62 17.11 0.54
CA LYS A 63 -0.35 16.66 1.14
C LYS A 63 -0.47 16.80 2.64
N ILE A 64 -0.34 15.68 3.36
CA ILE A 64 -0.48 15.64 4.82
C ILE A 64 0.86 15.66 5.56
N GLY A 65 1.90 16.18 4.94
CA GLY A 65 3.25 16.19 5.52
C GLY A 65 4.06 14.94 5.20
N ILE A 66 5.02 14.64 6.06
CA ILE A 66 5.92 13.48 5.95
C ILE A 66 5.89 12.67 7.24
N GLU A 67 6.33 11.43 7.19
CA GLU A 67 6.42 10.58 8.37
C GLU A 67 7.27 11.23 9.47
N GLY A 68 6.71 11.32 10.69
CA GLY A 68 7.31 11.99 11.83
C GLY A 68 7.04 13.50 11.89
N ASN A 69 6.43 14.10 10.85
CA ASN A 69 6.02 15.50 10.83
C ASN A 69 4.76 15.65 9.98
N PHE A 70 3.66 15.13 10.49
CA PHE A 70 2.35 15.22 9.84
C PHE A 70 1.72 16.58 10.07
N ASP A 71 0.96 17.04 9.09
CA ASP A 71 0.14 18.26 9.18
C ASP A 71 -1.25 17.89 9.71
N ASN A 72 -1.40 17.93 11.03
CA ASN A 72 -2.64 17.57 11.69
C ASN A 72 -3.79 18.53 11.34
N GLU A 73 -3.51 19.79 11.01
CA GLU A 73 -4.53 20.76 10.61
C GLU A 73 -5.13 20.34 9.25
N VAL A 74 -4.28 20.00 8.29
CA VAL A 74 -4.73 19.47 6.99
C VAL A 74 -5.47 18.15 7.16
N ILE A 75 -4.96 17.21 7.99
CA ILE A 75 -5.64 15.93 8.25
C ILE A 75 -7.03 16.15 8.82
N MET A 76 -7.18 17.02 9.82
CA MET A 76 -8.48 17.35 10.40
C MET A 76 -9.39 18.06 9.39
N SER A 77 -8.85 18.92 8.54
CA SER A 77 -9.66 19.65 7.55
C SER A 77 -10.24 18.74 6.48
N VAL A 78 -9.53 17.70 6.05
CA VAL A 78 -10.03 16.73 5.07
C VAL A 78 -10.91 15.64 5.71
N ASN A 79 -10.86 15.53 7.05
CA ASN A 79 -11.68 14.64 7.87
C ASN A 79 -11.91 13.25 7.24
N PRO A 80 -10.86 12.42 7.08
CA PRO A 80 -10.99 11.10 6.47
C PRO A 80 -11.69 10.12 7.40
N ASP A 81 -12.39 9.14 6.84
CA ASP A 81 -12.98 8.03 7.61
C ASP A 81 -11.88 7.12 8.20
N LEU A 82 -10.70 7.08 7.55
CA LEU A 82 -9.62 6.16 7.87
C LEU A 82 -8.25 6.69 7.42
N ILE A 83 -7.22 6.39 8.22
CA ILE A 83 -5.83 6.59 7.82
C ILE A 83 -5.14 5.24 7.72
N LEU A 84 -4.67 4.86 6.52
CA LEU A 84 -3.85 3.67 6.33
C LEU A 84 -2.41 3.98 6.70
N ILE A 85 -1.90 3.32 7.75
CA ILE A 85 -0.52 3.48 8.22
C ILE A 85 0.37 2.31 7.80
N SER A 86 1.68 2.52 7.75
CA SER A 86 2.70 1.49 7.53
C SER A 86 3.69 1.49 8.68
N PRO A 87 3.43 0.74 9.76
CA PRO A 87 4.21 0.79 11.00
C PRO A 87 5.55 0.05 10.86
N PHE A 88 6.40 0.45 9.92
CA PHE A 88 7.73 -0.12 9.71
C PHE A 88 8.85 0.64 10.46
N LYS A 89 8.58 1.89 10.86
CA LYS A 89 9.47 2.69 11.70
C LYS A 89 8.92 2.82 13.12
N ARG A 90 9.80 2.92 14.09
CA ARG A 90 9.42 3.19 15.47
C ARG A 90 9.05 4.65 15.64
N GLY A 91 7.83 4.90 16.11
CA GLY A 91 7.32 6.24 16.41
C GLY A 91 6.72 6.96 15.20
N GLY A 92 6.19 8.15 15.44
CA GLY A 92 5.64 9.03 14.40
C GLY A 92 4.13 9.02 14.27
N TYR A 93 3.43 8.00 14.80
CA TYR A 93 1.96 7.95 14.74
C TYR A 93 1.27 8.41 16.03
N ALA A 94 2.01 8.69 17.10
CA ALA A 94 1.42 9.14 18.36
C ALA A 94 0.58 10.42 18.19
N ALA A 95 1.10 11.40 17.43
CA ALA A 95 0.37 12.62 17.14
C ALA A 95 -0.91 12.39 16.30
N LEU A 96 -0.95 11.33 15.48
CA LEU A 96 -2.15 10.98 14.71
C LEU A 96 -3.23 10.33 15.57
N ASN A 97 -2.86 9.62 16.65
CA ASN A 97 -3.84 9.08 17.58
C ASN A 97 -4.65 10.18 18.29
N GLU A 98 -4.05 11.36 18.46
CA GLU A 98 -4.71 12.52 19.08
C GLU A 98 -5.75 13.17 18.17
N VAL A 99 -5.68 12.94 16.87
CA VAL A 99 -6.65 13.49 15.90
C VAL A 99 -8.01 12.79 15.96
N GLY A 100 -8.09 11.60 16.59
CA GLY A 100 -9.34 10.86 16.77
C GLY A 100 -9.85 10.13 15.53
N ILE A 101 -9.06 10.10 14.45
CA ILE A 101 -9.39 9.37 13.22
C ILE A 101 -8.83 7.95 13.33
N PRO A 102 -9.60 6.90 12.94
CA PRO A 102 -9.12 5.52 12.97
C PRO A 102 -7.82 5.32 12.19
N LEU A 103 -6.84 4.67 12.82
CA LEU A 103 -5.59 4.29 12.18
C LEU A 103 -5.60 2.78 11.89
N MET A 104 -5.40 2.40 10.63
CA MET A 104 -5.37 0.99 10.25
C MET A 104 -4.03 0.60 9.63
N PRO A 105 -3.31 -0.38 10.21
CA PRO A 105 -2.08 -0.89 9.63
C PRO A 105 -2.31 -1.61 8.31
N HIS A 106 -1.67 -1.15 7.24
CA HIS A 106 -1.58 -1.87 5.98
C HIS A 106 -0.21 -2.54 5.88
N LEU A 107 -0.17 -3.86 6.06
CA LEU A 107 1.06 -4.63 6.21
C LEU A 107 1.58 -5.27 4.90
N GLY A 108 1.06 -4.87 3.75
CA GLY A 108 1.48 -5.41 2.45
C GLY A 108 2.99 -5.35 2.18
N TYR A 109 3.70 -4.42 2.81
CA TYR A 109 5.16 -4.33 2.72
C TYR A 109 5.90 -5.48 3.44
N LYS A 110 5.21 -6.23 4.31
CA LYS A 110 5.76 -7.42 5.01
C LYS A 110 5.61 -8.70 4.21
N GLU A 111 4.83 -8.67 3.13
CA GLU A 111 4.62 -9.85 2.31
C GLU A 111 5.93 -10.31 1.65
N MET A 112 6.15 -11.60 1.74
CA MET A 112 7.38 -12.22 1.23
C MET A 112 7.24 -12.71 -0.23
N THR A 113 6.01 -12.62 -0.78
CA THR A 113 5.72 -13.07 -2.14
C THR A 113 5.00 -11.98 -2.94
N PRO A 114 5.25 -11.90 -4.27
CA PRO A 114 4.55 -10.94 -5.13
C PRO A 114 3.03 -11.10 -5.12
N LEU A 115 2.53 -12.33 -5.11
CA LEU A 115 1.09 -12.57 -5.04
C LEU A 115 0.50 -12.22 -3.67
N GLY A 116 1.21 -12.51 -2.56
CA GLY A 116 0.78 -12.08 -1.23
C GLY A 116 0.65 -10.56 -1.16
N GLN A 117 1.64 -9.82 -1.67
CA GLN A 117 1.54 -8.36 -1.71
C GLN A 117 0.40 -7.87 -2.60
N ALA A 118 0.18 -8.48 -3.77
CA ALA A 118 -0.91 -8.13 -4.67
C ALA A 118 -2.30 -8.43 -4.07
N GLU A 119 -2.41 -9.42 -3.18
CA GLU A 119 -3.68 -9.82 -2.55
C GLU A 119 -4.24 -8.76 -1.59
N TRP A 120 -3.42 -7.81 -1.13
CA TRP A 120 -3.88 -6.68 -0.32
C TRP A 120 -4.90 -5.79 -1.02
N ILE A 121 -5.07 -5.92 -2.34
CA ILE A 121 -6.17 -5.29 -3.07
C ILE A 121 -7.55 -5.73 -2.55
N LYS A 122 -7.67 -6.97 -2.06
CA LYS A 122 -8.93 -7.49 -1.49
C LYS A 122 -9.27 -6.79 -0.16
N PHE A 123 -8.23 -6.52 0.66
CA PHE A 123 -8.40 -5.75 1.89
C PHE A 123 -8.93 -4.34 1.59
N VAL A 124 -8.37 -3.66 0.59
CA VAL A 124 -8.85 -2.35 0.17
C VAL A 124 -10.25 -2.44 -0.45
N GLY A 125 -10.53 -3.50 -1.22
CA GLY A 125 -11.86 -3.79 -1.74
C GLY A 125 -12.92 -3.91 -0.65
N LEU A 126 -12.61 -4.64 0.43
CA LEU A 126 -13.49 -4.77 1.61
C LEU A 126 -13.78 -3.41 2.24
N LEU A 127 -12.75 -2.56 2.43
CA LEU A 127 -12.95 -1.22 2.99
C LEU A 127 -13.87 -0.33 2.14
N LEU A 128 -13.86 -0.54 0.83
CA LEU A 128 -14.61 0.27 -0.14
C LEU A 128 -15.97 -0.35 -0.53
N GLY A 129 -16.31 -1.55 -0.04
CA GLY A 129 -17.47 -2.31 -0.52
C GLY A 129 -17.36 -2.70 -2.00
N LYS A 130 -16.13 -3.04 -2.45
CA LYS A 130 -15.79 -3.42 -3.83
C LYS A 130 -15.12 -4.78 -3.90
N GLU A 131 -15.58 -5.72 -3.07
CA GLU A 131 -14.97 -7.05 -2.92
C GLU A 131 -14.95 -7.82 -4.24
N ASP A 132 -16.04 -7.79 -5.00
CA ASP A 132 -16.14 -8.49 -6.28
C ASP A 132 -15.11 -7.96 -7.28
N LYS A 133 -15.00 -6.64 -7.42
CA LYS A 133 -14.00 -6.00 -8.29
C LYS A 133 -12.58 -6.31 -7.85
N ALA A 134 -12.31 -6.31 -6.54
CA ALA A 134 -11.01 -6.64 -5.99
C ALA A 134 -10.64 -8.11 -6.22
N ASN A 135 -11.58 -9.02 -6.06
CA ASN A 135 -11.38 -10.44 -6.35
C ASN A 135 -11.11 -10.70 -7.83
N GLU A 136 -11.86 -10.06 -8.73
CA GLU A 136 -11.62 -10.12 -10.18
C GLU A 136 -10.23 -9.62 -10.56
N GLN A 137 -9.85 -8.44 -10.07
CA GLN A 137 -8.52 -7.85 -10.31
C GLN A 137 -7.39 -8.74 -9.78
N PHE A 138 -7.53 -9.28 -8.57
CA PHE A 138 -6.55 -10.20 -8.03
C PHE A 138 -6.47 -11.50 -8.84
N ALA A 139 -7.59 -12.07 -9.26
CA ALA A 139 -7.62 -13.28 -10.09
C ALA A 139 -6.89 -13.05 -11.42
N ALA A 140 -7.10 -11.90 -12.06
CA ALA A 140 -6.40 -11.53 -13.30
C ALA A 140 -4.88 -11.39 -13.07
N ILE A 141 -4.45 -10.73 -11.99
CA ILE A 141 -3.03 -10.60 -11.62
C ILE A 141 -2.42 -11.98 -11.38
N LYS A 142 -3.09 -12.83 -10.57
CA LYS A 142 -2.63 -14.19 -10.25
C LYS A 142 -2.49 -15.06 -11.48
N LYS A 143 -3.48 -15.02 -12.37
CA LYS A 143 -3.45 -15.76 -13.64
C LYS A 143 -2.22 -15.32 -14.47
N ARG A 144 -2.07 -14.03 -14.72
CA ARG A 144 -0.96 -13.50 -15.51
C ARG A 144 0.41 -13.79 -14.90
N TYR A 145 0.52 -13.67 -13.58
CA TYR A 145 1.75 -13.99 -12.85
C TYR A 145 2.13 -15.47 -13.03
N ASN A 146 1.16 -16.37 -12.87
CA ASN A 146 1.41 -17.82 -13.01
C ASN A 146 1.76 -18.22 -14.44
N GLU A 147 1.13 -17.63 -15.45
CA GLU A 147 1.48 -17.82 -16.86
C GLU A 147 2.93 -17.46 -17.14
N LEU A 148 3.38 -16.30 -16.64
CA LEU A 148 4.77 -15.86 -16.80
C LEU A 148 5.73 -16.76 -16.04
N LYS A 149 5.40 -17.16 -14.81
CA LYS A 149 6.20 -18.07 -14.00
C LYS A 149 6.33 -19.47 -14.65
N GLU A 150 5.26 -19.96 -15.26
CA GLU A 150 5.31 -21.22 -16.01
C GLU A 150 6.20 -21.12 -17.25
N LEU A 151 6.10 -20.00 -17.97
CA LEU A 151 6.94 -19.73 -19.13
C LEU A 151 8.42 -19.72 -18.76
N THR A 152 8.80 -19.01 -17.70
CA THR A 152 10.19 -18.94 -17.21
C THR A 152 10.65 -20.24 -16.57
N GLY A 153 9.73 -21.05 -16.04
CA GLY A 153 10.03 -22.39 -15.50
C GLY A 153 10.59 -23.36 -16.53
N ARG A 154 10.34 -23.12 -17.83
CA ARG A 154 10.83 -23.93 -18.94
C ARG A 154 12.24 -23.56 -19.42
N VAL A 155 12.80 -22.46 -18.91
CA VAL A 155 14.13 -21.99 -19.29
C VAL A 155 15.19 -22.85 -18.64
N THR A 156 16.07 -23.43 -19.42
CA THR A 156 17.16 -24.32 -18.96
C THR A 156 18.42 -23.56 -18.56
N LYS A 157 18.68 -22.41 -19.19
CA LYS A 157 19.83 -21.55 -18.90
C LYS A 157 19.37 -20.33 -18.09
N ARG A 158 19.78 -20.26 -16.85
CA ARG A 158 19.38 -19.17 -15.94
C ARG A 158 20.58 -18.26 -15.67
N PRO A 159 20.39 -16.93 -15.67
CA PRO A 159 21.46 -16.02 -15.30
C PRO A 159 21.72 -16.06 -13.79
N VAL A 160 22.96 -15.80 -13.42
CA VAL A 160 23.29 -15.49 -12.01
C VAL A 160 22.99 -14.02 -11.78
N VAL A 161 22.11 -13.74 -10.81
CA VAL A 161 21.68 -12.38 -10.48
C VAL A 161 22.27 -11.97 -9.13
N PHE A 162 22.96 -10.82 -9.13
CA PHE A 162 23.43 -10.15 -7.93
C PHE A 162 22.68 -8.83 -7.79
N SER A 163 21.91 -8.69 -6.72
CA SER A 163 21.06 -7.52 -6.50
C SER A 163 21.25 -6.94 -5.10
N GLY A 164 21.27 -5.64 -5.01
CA GLY A 164 21.43 -4.89 -3.78
C GLY A 164 21.65 -3.41 -4.03
N GLU A 165 22.06 -2.71 -2.99
CA GLU A 165 22.28 -1.26 -3.03
C GLU A 165 23.52 -0.88 -2.21
N LEU A 166 24.32 0.04 -2.72
CA LEU A 166 25.42 0.65 -2.00
C LEU A 166 24.94 1.85 -1.19
N ARG A 167 25.04 1.78 0.13
CA ARG A 167 24.70 2.89 1.04
C ARG A 167 25.82 3.10 2.05
N GLY A 168 26.32 4.31 2.18
CA GLY A 168 27.35 4.65 3.17
C GLY A 168 28.60 3.77 3.11
N GLY A 169 29.04 3.36 1.91
CA GLY A 169 30.19 2.48 1.74
C GLY A 169 29.92 0.98 1.96
N ASN A 170 28.74 0.58 2.38
CA ASN A 170 28.34 -0.80 2.59
C ASN A 170 27.39 -1.30 1.51
N TRP A 171 27.59 -2.54 1.06
CA TRP A 171 26.69 -3.22 0.15
C TRP A 171 25.58 -3.95 0.92
N TYR A 172 24.33 -3.59 0.64
CA TYR A 172 23.15 -4.25 1.19
C TYR A 172 22.59 -5.21 0.15
N ALA A 173 22.91 -6.48 0.31
CA ALA A 173 22.43 -7.53 -0.60
C ALA A 173 20.97 -7.90 -0.34
N VAL A 174 20.29 -8.32 -1.41
CA VAL A 174 18.94 -8.90 -1.30
C VAL A 174 19.03 -10.26 -0.59
N GLY A 175 18.32 -10.40 0.53
CA GLY A 175 18.25 -11.66 1.26
C GLY A 175 17.45 -12.72 0.50
N GLY A 176 17.93 -13.99 0.53
CA GLY A 176 17.33 -15.10 -0.22
C GLY A 176 15.88 -15.44 0.16
N ARG A 177 15.42 -14.99 1.33
CA ARG A 177 14.02 -15.11 1.79
C ARG A 177 13.36 -13.73 1.83
N SER A 178 13.25 -13.08 0.68
CA SER A 178 12.61 -11.77 0.53
C SER A 178 11.68 -11.76 -0.67
N PHE A 179 10.80 -10.75 -0.72
CA PHE A 179 9.92 -10.49 -1.85
C PHE A 179 10.70 -10.46 -3.18
N LEU A 180 11.81 -9.71 -3.22
CA LEU A 180 12.60 -9.54 -4.44
C LEU A 180 13.32 -10.84 -4.85
N ALA A 181 13.83 -11.61 -3.87
CA ALA A 181 14.42 -12.91 -4.16
C ALA A 181 13.39 -13.91 -4.72
N GLN A 182 12.15 -13.88 -4.19
CA GLN A 182 11.07 -14.69 -4.73
C GLN A 182 10.70 -14.27 -6.15
N LEU A 183 10.67 -12.96 -6.42
CA LEU A 183 10.42 -12.44 -7.76
C LEU A 183 11.49 -12.88 -8.75
N PHE A 184 12.77 -12.81 -8.40
CA PHE A 184 13.86 -13.30 -9.24
C PHE A 184 13.73 -14.80 -9.52
N LYS A 185 13.44 -15.59 -8.49
CA LYS A 185 13.24 -17.03 -8.62
C LYS A 185 12.08 -17.35 -9.58
N ASP A 186 10.99 -16.62 -9.51
CA ASP A 186 9.81 -16.84 -10.34
C ASP A 186 9.99 -16.29 -11.77
N ALA A 187 10.89 -15.34 -11.95
CA ALA A 187 11.25 -14.79 -13.27
C ALA A 187 12.27 -15.63 -14.04
N GLY A 188 12.86 -16.68 -13.45
CA GLY A 188 13.84 -17.55 -14.07
C GLY A 188 15.24 -17.26 -13.62
#